data_b4a1a123e2399542ff1426941f75e454
#
_entry.id   b4a1a123e2399542ff1426941f75e454
#
_cell.length_a   1.000
_cell.length_b   1.000
_cell.length_c   1.000
_cell.angle_alpha   90.00
_cell.angle_beta   90.00
_cell.angle_gamma   90.00
#
_symmetry.space_group_name_H-M   'P 1'
#
loop_
_entity.id
_entity.type
_entity.pdbx_description
1 polymer ?
#
loop_
_entity_poly.entity_id
_entity_poly.type
_entity_poly.pdbx_seq_one_letter_code
_entity_poly.pdbx_strand_id
1 'polypeptide(L)'
;MVTTPQPKTVIYPDCDGNPMSDNTRQFRWIVTIKENLEILFDDNPDVFVAGDLLWYPQEGNNKLRQAPDVMVAIGRPKGDRGSYKQWEEADIAPQVVFEVLSPGNRLKEMAKKQQFYDRHGVEEYYVFDPDRLDFNGWRRNEAGILEVIDHPEDWTSPRLGIRFELQSDQFTIYRPDGQRFLTPTELAKQAEQHRQEAEQQRQEAEQHRQEAEQQRQEAEQQRQRADSAEARLQELEARLREIEGDRPGLG
;
A
#
# COMPACT_ATOMS: atom_id res chain seq x y z
N MET A 1 -12.19 -35.43 -48.69
CA MET A 1 -12.15 -34.16 -47.93
C MET A 1 -11.45 -34.42 -46.60
N VAL A 2 -10.27 -33.87 -46.41
CA VAL A 2 -9.54 -33.98 -45.14
C VAL A 2 -10.10 -32.89 -44.26
N THR A 3 -10.89 -33.25 -43.27
CA THR A 3 -11.35 -32.32 -42.22
C THR A 3 -10.19 -32.04 -41.30
N THR A 4 -9.63 -30.85 -41.40
CA THR A 4 -8.67 -30.36 -40.42
C THR A 4 -9.35 -30.26 -39.05
N PRO A 5 -8.86 -30.95 -38.00
CA PRO A 5 -9.47 -30.84 -36.67
C PRO A 5 -9.38 -29.42 -36.19
N GLN A 6 -10.49 -28.83 -35.78
CA GLN A 6 -10.50 -27.51 -35.13
C GLN A 6 -9.68 -27.59 -33.84
N PRO A 7 -8.81 -26.60 -33.58
CA PRO A 7 -8.07 -26.55 -32.33
C PRO A 7 -9.04 -26.52 -31.14
N LYS A 8 -8.89 -27.45 -30.21
CA LYS A 8 -9.70 -27.47 -28.98
C LYS A 8 -9.31 -26.23 -28.17
N THR A 9 -10.27 -25.33 -27.96
CA THR A 9 -10.09 -24.18 -27.07
C THR A 9 -9.76 -24.67 -25.66
N VAL A 10 -8.61 -24.35 -25.12
CA VAL A 10 -8.22 -24.67 -23.74
C VAL A 10 -8.87 -23.66 -22.81
N ILE A 11 -9.67 -24.14 -21.86
CA ILE A 11 -10.29 -23.30 -20.82
C ILE A 11 -9.34 -23.26 -19.62
N TYR A 12 -9.07 -22.08 -19.11
CA TYR A 12 -8.26 -21.82 -17.91
C TYR A 12 -9.19 -21.38 -16.78
N PRO A 13 -9.48 -22.28 -15.80
CA PRO A 13 -10.27 -21.90 -14.64
C PRO A 13 -9.64 -20.78 -13.81
N ASP A 14 -10.46 -19.93 -13.24
CA ASP A 14 -10.03 -18.89 -12.29
C ASP A 14 -10.00 -19.39 -10.83
N CYS A 15 -10.46 -20.64 -10.60
CA CYS A 15 -10.48 -21.28 -9.28
C CYS A 15 -10.13 -22.76 -9.43
N ASP A 16 -9.39 -23.30 -8.47
CA ASP A 16 -9.03 -24.72 -8.39
C ASP A 16 -10.06 -25.57 -7.64
N GLY A 17 -11.02 -24.92 -6.97
CA GLY A 17 -12.07 -25.55 -6.19
C GLY A 17 -11.70 -25.82 -4.73
N ASN A 18 -10.50 -25.43 -4.30
CA ASN A 18 -10.08 -25.50 -2.90
C ASN A 18 -10.36 -24.18 -2.17
N PRO A 19 -10.48 -24.19 -0.83
CA PRO A 19 -10.55 -22.95 -0.06
C PRO A 19 -9.19 -22.25 -0.05
N MET A 20 -9.19 -20.91 0.05
CA MET A 20 -8.00 -20.06 0.13
C MET A 20 -7.08 -20.43 1.32
N SER A 21 -7.67 -20.94 2.40
CA SER A 21 -6.92 -21.32 3.60
C SER A 21 -7.64 -22.42 4.37
N ASP A 22 -6.88 -23.24 5.11
CA ASP A 22 -7.39 -24.32 5.95
C ASP A 22 -7.82 -23.81 7.34
N ASN A 23 -7.28 -22.70 7.81
CA ASN A 23 -7.56 -22.16 9.14
C ASN A 23 -7.38 -20.64 9.23
N THR A 24 -7.90 -20.06 10.33
CA THR A 24 -7.90 -18.60 10.52
C THR A 24 -6.52 -18.00 10.75
N ARG A 25 -5.53 -18.76 11.24
CA ARG A 25 -4.16 -18.31 11.47
C ARG A 25 -3.43 -18.18 10.13
N GLN A 26 -3.50 -19.19 9.28
CA GLN A 26 -2.97 -19.16 7.92
C GLN A 26 -3.59 -18.00 7.14
N PHE A 27 -4.91 -17.90 7.10
CA PHE A 27 -5.62 -16.80 6.43
C PHE A 27 -5.14 -15.42 6.87
N ARG A 28 -5.00 -15.22 8.20
CA ARG A 28 -4.52 -13.94 8.74
C ARG A 28 -3.14 -13.57 8.21
N TRP A 29 -2.21 -14.53 8.14
CA TRP A 29 -0.88 -14.29 7.63
C TRP A 29 -0.87 -14.01 6.13
N ILE A 30 -1.63 -14.77 5.33
CA ILE A 30 -1.79 -14.53 3.89
C ILE A 30 -2.25 -13.08 3.67
N VAL A 31 -3.33 -12.67 4.32
CA VAL A 31 -3.87 -11.31 4.17
C VAL A 31 -2.89 -10.27 4.70
N THR A 32 -2.22 -10.53 5.84
CA THR A 32 -1.21 -9.60 6.38
C THR A 32 -0.09 -9.37 5.39
N ILE A 33 0.50 -10.42 4.81
CA ILE A 33 1.59 -10.31 3.84
C ILE A 33 1.10 -9.58 2.58
N LYS A 34 -0.02 -10.02 2.01
CA LYS A 34 -0.58 -9.46 0.77
C LYS A 34 -0.89 -7.97 0.90
N GLU A 35 -1.63 -7.54 1.92
CA GLU A 35 -2.03 -6.15 2.10
C GLU A 35 -0.84 -5.22 2.37
N ASN A 36 0.13 -5.65 3.19
CA ASN A 36 1.32 -4.83 3.44
C ASN A 36 2.22 -4.70 2.20
N LEU A 37 2.30 -5.73 1.35
CA LEU A 37 3.01 -5.64 0.08
C LEU A 37 2.28 -4.72 -0.91
N GLU A 38 0.96 -4.74 -0.98
CA GLU A 38 0.20 -3.77 -1.79
C GLU A 38 0.44 -2.33 -1.33
N ILE A 39 0.43 -2.09 -0.01
CA ILE A 39 0.74 -0.76 0.54
C ILE A 39 2.19 -0.37 0.26
N LEU A 40 3.14 -1.31 0.39
CA LEU A 40 4.56 -1.05 0.09
C LEU A 40 4.78 -0.58 -1.34
N PHE A 41 4.03 -1.12 -2.27
CA PHE A 41 4.12 -0.79 -3.70
C PHE A 41 2.97 0.08 -4.20
N ASP A 42 2.26 0.80 -3.31
CA ASP A 42 1.09 1.60 -3.72
C ASP A 42 1.45 2.66 -4.77
N ASP A 43 2.56 3.33 -4.62
CA ASP A 43 3.07 4.34 -5.55
C ASP A 43 3.71 3.75 -6.83
N ASN A 44 3.86 2.42 -6.92
CA ASN A 44 4.44 1.77 -8.10
C ASN A 44 3.37 1.03 -8.91
N PRO A 45 2.90 1.60 -10.04
CA PRO A 45 1.84 0.99 -10.85
C PRO A 45 2.27 -0.30 -11.55
N ASP A 46 3.58 -0.56 -11.64
CA ASP A 46 4.15 -1.72 -12.34
C ASP A 46 4.55 -2.85 -11.38
N VAL A 47 3.94 -2.93 -10.20
CA VAL A 47 4.09 -4.07 -9.30
C VAL A 47 2.73 -4.65 -8.98
N PHE A 48 2.51 -5.87 -9.43
CA PHE A 48 1.29 -6.64 -9.17
C PHE A 48 1.48 -7.56 -7.98
N VAL A 49 0.59 -7.47 -7.01
CA VAL A 49 0.54 -8.34 -5.82
C VAL A 49 -0.79 -9.08 -5.82
N ALA A 50 -0.76 -10.39 -5.61
CA ALA A 50 -1.98 -11.18 -5.50
C ALA A 50 -1.88 -12.22 -4.37
N GLY A 51 -3.04 -12.57 -3.81
CA GLY A 51 -3.21 -13.70 -2.89
C GLY A 51 -4.07 -14.77 -3.53
N ASP A 52 -3.70 -16.04 -3.37
CA ASP A 52 -4.44 -17.23 -3.82
C ASP A 52 -4.90 -17.16 -5.29
N LEU A 53 -4.08 -16.61 -6.15
CA LEU A 53 -4.38 -16.45 -7.57
C LEU A 53 -3.74 -17.57 -8.38
N LEU A 54 -4.53 -18.26 -9.21
CA LEU A 54 -4.02 -19.31 -10.11
C LEU A 54 -3.04 -18.74 -11.12
N TRP A 55 -1.80 -19.19 -11.06
CA TRP A 55 -0.76 -18.92 -12.03
C TRP A 55 -0.61 -20.07 -13.03
N TYR A 56 -0.71 -19.74 -14.31
CA TYR A 56 -0.49 -20.61 -15.45
C TYR A 56 0.80 -20.17 -16.18
N PRO A 57 1.91 -20.91 -16.06
CA PRO A 57 3.17 -20.52 -16.70
C PRO A 57 3.25 -20.83 -18.21
N GLN A 58 2.34 -21.68 -18.73
CA GLN A 58 2.41 -22.16 -20.11
C GLN A 58 1.05 -22.19 -20.77
N GLU A 59 0.96 -21.53 -21.94
CA GLU A 59 -0.20 -21.62 -22.79
C GLU A 59 -0.45 -23.05 -23.31
N GLY A 60 -1.71 -23.42 -23.48
CA GLY A 60 -2.11 -24.75 -23.96
C GLY A 60 -2.15 -25.84 -22.88
N ASN A 61 -1.69 -25.58 -21.66
CA ASN A 61 -1.66 -26.55 -20.57
C ASN A 61 -2.33 -26.04 -19.30
N ASN A 62 -3.63 -26.17 -19.20
CA ASN A 62 -4.41 -25.74 -18.03
C ASN A 62 -4.25 -26.64 -16.78
N LYS A 63 -3.50 -27.75 -16.88
CA LYS A 63 -3.17 -28.61 -15.74
C LYS A 63 -1.86 -28.20 -15.05
N LEU A 64 -1.01 -27.50 -15.77
CA LEU A 64 0.22 -26.95 -15.24
C LEU A 64 -0.09 -25.59 -14.60
N ARG A 65 -0.38 -25.61 -13.32
CA ARG A 65 -0.80 -24.43 -12.57
C ARG A 65 -0.47 -24.56 -11.09
N GLN A 66 -0.33 -23.46 -10.42
CA GLN A 66 -0.20 -23.35 -8.97
C GLN A 66 -0.90 -22.07 -8.51
N ALA A 67 -1.52 -22.07 -7.34
CA ALA A 67 -1.97 -20.88 -6.64
C ALA A 67 -1.02 -20.64 -5.46
N PRO A 68 -0.09 -19.66 -5.54
CA PRO A 68 0.68 -19.24 -4.38
C PRO A 68 -0.21 -18.54 -3.36
N ASP A 69 0.07 -18.71 -2.07
CA ASP A 69 -0.65 -17.98 -1.02
C ASP A 69 -0.50 -16.47 -1.18
N VAL A 70 0.72 -16.00 -1.52
CA VAL A 70 0.96 -14.62 -1.99
C VAL A 70 2.03 -14.64 -3.09
N MET A 71 1.83 -13.84 -4.14
CA MET A 71 2.83 -13.64 -5.18
C MET A 71 3.00 -12.17 -5.56
N VAL A 72 4.21 -11.84 -6.01
CA VAL A 72 4.57 -10.51 -6.50
C VAL A 72 5.16 -10.62 -7.90
N ALA A 73 4.59 -9.89 -8.85
CA ALA A 73 5.08 -9.77 -10.22
C ALA A 73 5.51 -8.33 -10.52
N ILE A 74 6.81 -8.10 -10.48
CA ILE A 74 7.44 -6.80 -10.77
C ILE A 74 7.52 -6.63 -12.29
N GLY A 75 7.20 -5.45 -12.77
CA GLY A 75 7.08 -5.14 -14.21
C GLY A 75 5.69 -5.47 -14.77
N ARG A 76 4.69 -5.71 -13.90
CA ARG A 76 3.31 -5.96 -14.32
C ARG A 76 2.36 -4.94 -13.71
N PRO A 77 1.43 -4.40 -14.52
CA PRO A 77 0.49 -3.40 -14.03
C PRO A 77 -0.42 -3.98 -12.95
N LYS A 78 -0.83 -3.14 -12.02
CA LYS A 78 -1.89 -3.45 -11.06
C LYS A 78 -3.21 -3.72 -11.78
N GLY A 79 -4.18 -4.29 -11.07
CA GLY A 79 -5.55 -4.50 -11.56
C GLY A 79 -6.04 -5.93 -11.37
N ASP A 80 -7.34 -6.11 -11.51
CA ASP A 80 -8.02 -7.38 -11.26
C ASP A 80 -7.75 -8.39 -12.37
N ARG A 81 -7.50 -9.64 -11.99
CA ARG A 81 -7.33 -10.80 -12.88
C ARG A 81 -8.08 -12.00 -12.32
N GLY A 82 -8.72 -12.77 -13.17
CA GLY A 82 -9.27 -14.07 -12.78
C GLY A 82 -8.18 -15.10 -12.54
N SER A 83 -7.08 -15.04 -13.31
CA SER A 83 -5.88 -15.86 -13.15
C SER A 83 -4.68 -15.15 -13.76
N TYR A 84 -3.47 -15.50 -13.33
CA TYR A 84 -2.21 -14.99 -13.86
C TYR A 84 -1.73 -15.92 -14.99
N LYS A 85 -2.01 -15.54 -16.23
CA LYS A 85 -1.57 -16.27 -17.41
C LYS A 85 -0.29 -15.64 -17.93
N GLN A 86 0.85 -16.25 -17.66
CA GLN A 86 2.17 -15.64 -17.88
C GLN A 86 2.38 -15.14 -19.31
N TRP A 87 1.88 -15.84 -20.32
CA TRP A 87 1.98 -15.39 -21.73
C TRP A 87 1.17 -14.12 -22.04
N GLU A 88 0.11 -13.83 -21.26
CA GLU A 88 -0.65 -12.56 -21.34
C GLU A 88 0.05 -11.45 -20.53
N GLU A 89 1.04 -11.79 -19.72
CA GLU A 89 1.78 -10.94 -18.81
C GLU A 89 3.23 -10.70 -19.28
N ALA A 90 3.43 -10.55 -20.60
CA ALA A 90 4.74 -10.35 -21.24
C ALA A 90 5.77 -11.45 -20.90
N ASP A 91 5.29 -12.65 -20.64
CA ASP A 91 6.09 -13.81 -20.21
C ASP A 91 6.85 -13.63 -18.87
N ILE A 92 6.43 -12.65 -18.07
CA ILE A 92 7.02 -12.37 -16.78
C ILE A 92 6.41 -13.34 -15.74
N ALA A 93 7.25 -14.17 -15.13
CA ALA A 93 6.88 -14.99 -13.98
C ALA A 93 6.75 -14.12 -12.71
N PRO A 94 5.93 -14.49 -11.73
CA PRO A 94 6.03 -13.91 -10.38
C PRO A 94 7.45 -14.13 -9.83
N GLN A 95 8.13 -13.03 -9.46
CA GLN A 95 9.50 -13.13 -8.97
C GLN A 95 9.56 -13.55 -7.52
N VAL A 96 8.57 -13.18 -6.71
CA VAL A 96 8.54 -13.53 -5.29
C VAL A 96 7.24 -14.26 -4.95
N VAL A 97 7.38 -15.35 -4.21
CA VAL A 97 6.26 -16.20 -3.80
C VAL A 97 6.38 -16.49 -2.30
N PHE A 98 5.24 -16.40 -1.61
CA PHE A 98 5.08 -16.81 -0.22
C PHE A 98 4.08 -17.96 -0.11
N GLU A 99 4.41 -18.91 0.75
CA GLU A 99 3.52 -19.98 1.20
C GLU A 99 3.43 -19.93 2.73
N VAL A 100 2.22 -19.95 3.24
CA VAL A 100 1.93 -19.99 4.67
C VAL A 100 1.37 -21.36 5.01
N LEU A 101 2.09 -22.13 5.80
CA LEU A 101 1.70 -23.49 6.09
C LEU A 101 0.49 -23.58 7.01
N SER A 102 -0.30 -24.61 6.78
CA SER A 102 -1.36 -25.09 7.65
C SER A 102 -1.03 -26.51 8.15
N PRO A 103 -1.69 -27.00 9.19
CA PRO A 103 -1.52 -28.39 9.65
C PRO A 103 -1.86 -29.44 8.57
N GLY A 104 -2.62 -29.06 7.54
CA GLY A 104 -2.98 -29.91 6.40
C GLY A 104 -1.86 -30.12 5.38
N ASN A 105 -0.89 -29.21 5.31
CA ASN A 105 0.17 -29.26 4.30
C ASN A 105 1.09 -30.47 4.51
N ARG A 106 1.39 -31.15 3.42
CA ARG A 106 2.24 -32.33 3.42
C ARG A 106 3.58 -32.04 2.75
N LEU A 107 4.66 -32.61 3.27
CA LEU A 107 6.01 -32.45 2.73
C LEU A 107 6.07 -32.69 1.21
N LYS A 108 5.39 -33.74 0.72
CA LYS A 108 5.33 -34.05 -0.72
C LYS A 108 4.71 -32.93 -1.56
N GLU A 109 3.71 -32.26 -1.02
CA GLU A 109 3.02 -31.13 -1.68
C GLU A 109 3.95 -29.93 -1.75
N MET A 110 4.56 -29.56 -0.63
CA MET A 110 5.51 -28.46 -0.55
C MET A 110 6.73 -28.67 -1.48
N ALA A 111 7.24 -29.91 -1.54
CA ALA A 111 8.31 -30.25 -2.48
C ALA A 111 7.89 -30.07 -3.95
N LYS A 112 6.64 -30.39 -4.30
CA LYS A 112 6.11 -30.16 -5.65
C LYS A 112 5.94 -28.67 -5.94
N LYS A 113 5.47 -27.87 -4.98
CA LYS A 113 5.37 -26.41 -5.11
C LYS A 113 6.75 -25.80 -5.34
N GLN A 114 7.74 -26.16 -4.54
CA GLN A 114 9.13 -25.71 -4.71
C GLN A 114 9.68 -26.04 -6.10
N GLN A 115 9.51 -27.30 -6.57
CA GLN A 115 9.94 -27.70 -7.91
C GLN A 115 9.23 -26.91 -9.01
N PHE A 116 7.95 -26.59 -8.82
CA PHE A 116 7.19 -25.77 -9.75
C PHE A 116 7.76 -24.36 -9.81
N TYR A 117 7.97 -23.72 -8.65
CA TYR A 117 8.51 -22.36 -8.56
C TYR A 117 9.93 -22.27 -9.10
N ASP A 118 10.76 -23.25 -8.79
CA ASP A 118 12.13 -23.33 -9.34
C ASP A 118 12.12 -23.43 -10.87
N ARG A 119 11.31 -24.33 -11.43
CA ARG A 119 11.21 -24.55 -12.87
C ARG A 119 10.68 -23.35 -13.64
N HIS A 120 9.78 -22.58 -13.03
CA HIS A 120 9.07 -21.50 -13.71
C HIS A 120 9.59 -20.10 -13.39
N GLY A 121 10.78 -19.96 -12.81
CA GLY A 121 11.51 -18.72 -12.78
C GLY A 121 11.24 -17.82 -11.56
N VAL A 122 10.62 -18.34 -10.50
CA VAL A 122 10.53 -17.61 -9.23
C VAL A 122 11.96 -17.33 -8.73
N GLU A 123 12.21 -16.11 -8.27
CA GLU A 123 13.53 -15.68 -7.82
C GLU A 123 13.70 -15.76 -6.31
N GLU A 124 12.64 -15.54 -5.57
CA GLU A 124 12.60 -15.66 -4.11
C GLU A 124 11.35 -16.45 -3.70
N TYR A 125 11.54 -17.48 -2.92
CA TYR A 125 10.49 -18.34 -2.42
C TYR A 125 10.58 -18.43 -0.90
N TYR A 126 9.50 -18.08 -0.20
CA TYR A 126 9.44 -18.03 1.24
C TYR A 126 8.33 -18.94 1.77
N VAL A 127 8.62 -19.66 2.83
CA VAL A 127 7.68 -20.56 3.50
C VAL A 127 7.65 -20.25 4.98
N PHE A 128 6.47 -19.99 5.50
CA PHE A 128 6.27 -19.72 6.92
C PHE A 128 5.26 -20.69 7.54
N ASP A 129 5.66 -21.38 8.61
CA ASP A 129 4.78 -22.20 9.47
C ASP A 129 4.43 -21.39 10.73
N PRO A 130 3.21 -20.81 10.81
CA PRO A 130 2.82 -20.00 11.96
C PRO A 130 2.52 -20.80 13.22
N ASP A 131 2.35 -22.12 13.12
CA ASP A 131 2.09 -22.98 14.26
C ASP A 131 3.38 -23.42 14.97
N ARG A 132 4.48 -23.55 14.19
CA ARG A 132 5.80 -23.92 14.71
C ARG A 132 6.75 -22.75 14.83
N LEU A 133 6.36 -21.57 14.33
CA LEU A 133 7.23 -20.40 14.16
C LEU A 133 8.51 -20.81 13.39
N ASP A 134 8.31 -21.46 12.25
CA ASP A 134 9.40 -21.91 11.38
C ASP A 134 9.34 -21.13 10.07
N PHE A 135 10.45 -20.48 9.71
CA PHE A 135 10.56 -19.68 8.50
C PHE A 135 11.73 -20.14 7.66
N ASN A 136 11.47 -20.43 6.40
CA ASN A 136 12.46 -20.90 5.44
C ASN A 136 12.40 -20.07 4.16
N GLY A 137 13.54 -19.87 3.51
CA GLY A 137 13.64 -19.11 2.28
C GLY A 137 14.58 -19.76 1.26
N TRP A 138 14.30 -19.49 -0.01
CA TRP A 138 15.14 -19.86 -1.14
C TRP A 138 15.31 -18.65 -2.05
N ARG A 139 16.49 -18.47 -2.56
CA ARG A 139 16.83 -17.43 -3.53
C ARG A 139 17.45 -18.07 -4.77
N ARG A 140 17.07 -17.58 -5.96
CA ARG A 140 17.67 -18.03 -7.21
C ARG A 140 19.11 -17.53 -7.31
N ASN A 141 20.03 -18.49 -7.47
CA ASN A 141 21.44 -18.20 -7.65
C ASN A 141 21.81 -17.92 -9.12
N GLU A 142 23.06 -17.61 -9.40
CA GLU A 142 23.57 -17.34 -10.75
C GLU A 142 23.46 -18.55 -11.70
N ALA A 143 23.41 -19.76 -11.17
CA ALA A 143 23.18 -20.97 -11.94
C ALA A 143 21.70 -21.17 -12.31
N GLY A 144 20.81 -20.27 -11.89
CA GLY A 144 19.38 -20.33 -12.17
C GLY A 144 18.60 -21.35 -11.33
N ILE A 145 19.09 -21.72 -10.16
CA ILE A 145 18.49 -22.71 -9.24
C ILE A 145 18.07 -22.00 -7.94
N LEU A 146 16.92 -22.36 -7.39
CA LEU A 146 16.51 -21.92 -6.05
C LEU A 146 17.37 -22.62 -4.99
N GLU A 147 18.23 -21.85 -4.34
CA GLU A 147 19.13 -22.30 -3.27
C GLU A 147 18.60 -21.83 -1.92
N VAL A 148 18.75 -22.69 -0.90
CA VAL A 148 18.32 -22.40 0.47
C VAL A 148 19.07 -21.19 1.01
N ILE A 149 18.36 -20.31 1.70
CA ILE A 149 18.95 -19.21 2.47
C ILE A 149 19.33 -19.76 3.84
N ASP A 150 20.63 -19.75 4.18
CA ASP A 150 21.14 -20.36 5.42
C ASP A 150 20.59 -19.69 6.70
N HIS A 151 20.38 -18.38 6.65
CA HIS A 151 19.91 -17.57 7.80
C HIS A 151 18.69 -16.74 7.41
N PRO A 152 17.52 -17.37 7.19
CA PRO A 152 16.32 -16.67 6.77
C PRO A 152 15.71 -15.81 7.90
N GLU A 153 16.06 -16.08 9.17
CA GLU A 153 15.58 -15.42 10.38
C GLU A 153 16.01 -13.95 10.53
N ASP A 154 17.01 -13.50 9.77
CA ASP A 154 17.46 -12.09 9.68
C ASP A 154 17.79 -11.75 8.22
N TRP A 155 16.96 -12.20 7.32
CA TRP A 155 17.13 -12.01 5.88
C TRP A 155 16.43 -10.76 5.37
N THR A 156 17.08 -10.06 4.46
CA THR A 156 16.43 -8.98 3.69
C THR A 156 16.22 -9.43 2.25
N SER A 157 14.96 -9.41 1.80
CA SER A 157 14.59 -9.71 0.42
C SER A 157 15.24 -8.73 -0.56
N PRO A 158 16.10 -9.16 -1.47
CA PRO A 158 16.66 -8.30 -2.51
C PRO A 158 15.61 -7.70 -3.46
N ARG A 159 14.52 -8.42 -3.71
CA ARG A 159 13.45 -7.95 -4.61
C ARG A 159 12.47 -6.97 -3.96
N LEU A 160 12.13 -7.20 -2.70
CA LEU A 160 11.09 -6.45 -2.01
C LEU A 160 11.66 -5.40 -1.04
N GLY A 161 12.93 -5.53 -0.64
CA GLY A 161 13.56 -4.70 0.39
C GLY A 161 13.00 -4.93 1.79
N ILE A 162 12.09 -5.88 1.98
CA ILE A 162 11.55 -6.23 3.28
C ILE A 162 12.53 -7.09 4.07
N ARG A 163 12.56 -6.92 5.39
CA ARG A 163 13.40 -7.71 6.30
C ARG A 163 12.54 -8.65 7.13
N PHE A 164 12.97 -9.89 7.21
CA PHE A 164 12.36 -10.89 8.08
C PHE A 164 13.14 -10.98 9.40
N GLU A 165 12.40 -11.16 10.48
CA GLU A 165 12.97 -11.35 11.82
C GLU A 165 12.19 -12.44 12.53
N LEU A 166 12.88 -13.53 12.86
CA LEU A 166 12.33 -14.62 13.63
C LEU A 166 13.01 -14.68 15.00
N GLN A 167 12.24 -14.39 16.04
CA GLN A 167 12.65 -14.56 17.44
C GLN A 167 12.02 -15.84 18.01
N SER A 168 12.36 -16.18 19.26
CA SER A 168 11.91 -17.43 19.89
C SER A 168 10.39 -17.61 19.95
N ASP A 169 9.63 -16.52 19.94
CA ASP A 169 8.17 -16.50 20.13
C ASP A 169 7.42 -15.64 19.11
N GLN A 170 8.15 -15.02 18.16
CA GLN A 170 7.53 -14.07 17.23
C GLN A 170 8.24 -14.07 15.87
N PHE A 171 7.45 -14.05 14.81
CA PHE A 171 7.88 -13.73 13.45
C PHE A 171 7.38 -12.34 13.07
N THR A 172 8.28 -11.49 12.59
CA THR A 172 7.97 -10.12 12.18
C THR A 172 8.57 -9.83 10.81
N ILE A 173 7.82 -9.15 9.97
CA ILE A 173 8.29 -8.65 8.68
C ILE A 173 8.34 -7.12 8.78
N TYR A 174 9.45 -6.53 8.35
CA TYR A 174 9.66 -5.09 8.34
C TYR A 174 9.73 -4.55 6.92
N ARG A 175 9.16 -3.39 6.69
CA ARG A 175 9.33 -2.61 5.48
C ARG A 175 10.74 -2.03 5.40
N PRO A 176 11.17 -1.51 4.23
CA PRO A 176 12.44 -0.79 4.11
C PRO A 176 12.59 0.44 5.01
N ASP A 177 11.48 1.06 5.39
CA ASP A 177 11.42 2.20 6.31
C ASP A 177 11.53 1.81 7.81
N GLY A 178 11.64 0.52 8.11
CA GLY A 178 11.73 -0.03 9.45
C GLY A 178 10.38 -0.24 10.15
N GLN A 179 9.27 0.13 9.53
CA GLN A 179 7.94 -0.17 10.08
C GLN A 179 7.61 -1.65 9.89
N ARG A 180 7.03 -2.27 10.93
CA ARG A 180 6.58 -3.66 10.81
C ARG A 180 5.33 -3.80 9.95
N PHE A 181 5.15 -4.96 9.37
CA PHE A 181 3.87 -5.34 8.77
C PHE A 181 2.78 -5.36 9.84
N LEU A 182 1.64 -4.76 9.51
CA LEU A 182 0.49 -4.66 10.37
C LEU A 182 -0.60 -5.64 9.93
N THR A 183 -1.28 -6.23 10.89
CA THR A 183 -2.48 -7.00 10.59
C THR A 183 -3.58 -6.12 9.98
N PRO A 184 -4.54 -6.69 9.25
CA PRO A 184 -5.66 -5.92 8.68
C PRO A 184 -6.40 -5.07 9.71
N THR A 185 -6.55 -5.59 10.94
CA THR A 185 -7.20 -4.85 12.04
C THR A 185 -6.36 -3.66 12.50
N GLU A 186 -5.03 -3.81 12.56
CA GLU A 186 -4.10 -2.72 12.92
C GLU A 186 -4.06 -1.66 11.81
N LEU A 187 -4.04 -2.07 10.54
CA LEU A 187 -4.13 -1.16 9.39
C LEU A 187 -5.42 -0.33 9.42
N ALA A 188 -6.55 -0.96 9.69
CA ALA A 188 -7.83 -0.27 9.80
C ALA A 188 -7.85 0.75 10.96
N LYS A 189 -7.26 0.39 12.12
CA LYS A 189 -7.13 1.32 13.25
C LYS A 189 -6.22 2.50 12.93
N GLN A 190 -5.10 2.24 12.28
CA GLN A 190 -4.17 3.31 11.88
C GLN A 190 -4.81 4.26 10.88
N ALA A 191 -5.54 3.74 9.88
CA ALA A 191 -6.26 4.56 8.91
C ALA A 191 -7.32 5.44 9.59
N GLU A 192 -8.07 4.90 10.57
CA GLU A 192 -9.06 5.66 11.32
C GLU A 192 -8.42 6.76 12.18
N GLN A 193 -7.29 6.47 12.83
CA GLN A 193 -6.55 7.47 13.59
C GLN A 193 -6.08 8.63 12.71
N HIS A 194 -5.45 8.32 11.58
CA HIS A 194 -5.00 9.35 10.62
C HIS A 194 -6.18 10.19 10.09
N ARG A 195 -7.34 9.57 9.86
CA ARG A 195 -8.54 10.29 9.44
C ARG A 195 -9.01 11.28 10.49
N GLN A 196 -9.05 10.86 11.77
CA GLN A 196 -9.44 11.72 12.88
C GLN A 196 -8.46 12.88 13.09
N GLU A 197 -7.15 12.61 13.02
CA GLU A 197 -6.12 13.64 13.09
C GLU A 197 -6.23 14.66 11.95
N ALA A 198 -6.45 14.18 10.72
CA ALA A 198 -6.64 15.05 9.57
C ALA A 198 -7.90 15.90 9.67
N GLU A 199 -8.99 15.38 10.22
CA GLU A 199 -10.22 16.13 10.45
C GLU A 199 -10.05 17.18 11.54
N GLN A 200 -9.36 16.83 12.62
CA GLN A 200 -9.03 17.79 13.69
C GLN A 200 -8.17 18.96 13.15
N GLN A 201 -7.13 18.66 12.39
CA GLN A 201 -6.29 19.70 11.78
C GLN A 201 -7.08 20.61 10.84
N ARG A 202 -8.04 20.07 10.08
CA ARG A 202 -8.93 20.87 9.23
C ARG A 202 -9.83 21.81 10.06
N GLN A 203 -10.37 21.32 11.16
CA GLN A 203 -11.21 22.14 12.05
C GLN A 203 -10.40 23.25 12.70
N GLU A 204 -9.20 22.97 13.18
CA GLU A 204 -8.27 23.97 13.75
C GLU A 204 -7.88 25.03 12.70
N ALA A 205 -7.54 24.59 11.49
CA ALA A 205 -7.24 25.52 10.39
C ALA A 205 -8.41 26.42 10.01
N GLU A 206 -9.62 25.90 10.01
CA GLU A 206 -10.85 26.68 9.73
C GLU A 206 -11.14 27.69 10.85
N GLN A 207 -10.96 27.31 12.11
CA GLN A 207 -11.10 28.23 13.26
C GLN A 207 -10.09 29.38 13.17
N HIS A 208 -8.83 29.09 12.94
CA HIS A 208 -7.80 30.12 12.74
C HIS A 208 -8.09 31.07 11.59
N ARG A 209 -8.66 30.52 10.50
CA ARG A 209 -9.08 31.33 9.36
C ARG A 209 -10.23 32.29 9.72
N GLN A 210 -11.21 31.83 10.46
CA GLN A 210 -12.33 32.65 10.92
C GLN A 210 -11.88 33.73 11.90
N GLU A 211 -10.99 33.38 12.84
CA GLU A 211 -10.41 34.36 13.77
C GLU A 211 -9.62 35.45 13.04
N ALA A 212 -8.79 35.07 12.07
CA ALA A 212 -8.02 36.00 11.26
C ALA A 212 -8.92 36.92 10.43
N GLU A 213 -10.04 36.43 9.91
CA GLU A 213 -11.01 37.22 9.17
C GLU A 213 -11.74 38.21 10.09
N GLN A 214 -12.13 37.79 11.28
CA GLN A 214 -12.72 38.67 12.29
C GLN A 214 -11.76 39.80 12.69
N GLN A 215 -10.50 39.48 12.98
CA GLN A 215 -9.49 40.49 13.30
C GLN A 215 -9.27 41.50 12.16
N ARG A 216 -9.29 41.04 10.92
CA ARG A 216 -9.23 41.95 9.75
C ARG A 216 -10.42 42.87 9.67
N GLN A 217 -11.62 42.37 9.88
CA GLN A 217 -12.85 43.18 9.87
C GLN A 217 -12.84 44.21 11.02
N GLU A 218 -12.41 43.82 12.20
CA GLU A 218 -12.28 44.73 13.34
C GLU A 218 -11.23 45.83 13.09
N ALA A 219 -10.09 45.47 12.55
CA ALA A 219 -9.02 46.40 12.19
C ALA A 219 -9.52 47.39 11.10
N GLU A 220 -10.25 46.93 10.11
CA GLU A 220 -10.81 47.79 9.06
C GLU A 220 -11.87 48.75 9.63
N GLN A 221 -12.74 48.28 10.52
CA GLN A 221 -13.70 49.14 11.21
C GLN A 221 -13.03 50.23 12.08
N GLN A 222 -11.98 49.83 12.80
CA GLN A 222 -11.20 50.81 13.59
C GLN A 222 -10.54 51.84 12.72
N ARG A 223 -9.98 51.46 11.58
CA ARG A 223 -9.38 52.36 10.60
C ARG A 223 -10.44 53.35 10.04
N GLN A 224 -11.60 52.86 9.63
CA GLN A 224 -12.69 53.71 9.15
C GLN A 224 -13.17 54.72 10.21
N ARG A 225 -13.22 54.30 11.49
CA ARG A 225 -13.59 55.21 12.60
C ARG A 225 -12.50 56.26 12.82
N ALA A 226 -11.25 55.91 12.75
CA ALA A 226 -10.12 56.83 12.87
C ALA A 226 -10.12 57.86 11.73
N ASP A 227 -10.26 57.43 10.49
CA ASP A 227 -10.36 58.28 9.29
C ASP A 227 -11.54 59.26 9.37
N SER A 228 -12.70 58.79 9.85
CA SER A 228 -13.89 59.61 10.06
C SER A 228 -13.69 60.66 11.17
N ALA A 229 -13.03 60.30 12.25
CA ALA A 229 -12.73 61.23 13.35
C ALA A 229 -11.70 62.28 12.91
N GLU A 230 -10.70 61.91 12.15
CA GLU A 230 -9.72 62.83 11.58
C GLU A 230 -10.36 63.83 10.59
N ALA A 231 -11.21 63.36 9.70
CA ALA A 231 -11.97 64.23 8.78
C ALA A 231 -12.85 65.24 9.55
N ARG A 232 -13.48 64.82 10.65
CA ARG A 232 -14.33 65.67 11.47
C ARG A 232 -13.51 66.72 12.25
N LEU A 233 -12.30 66.34 12.72
CA LEU A 233 -11.36 67.27 13.32
C LEU A 233 -10.92 68.35 12.32
N GLN A 234 -10.57 68.00 11.12
CA GLN A 234 -10.20 68.94 10.05
C GLN A 234 -11.34 69.92 9.70
N GLU A 235 -12.56 69.41 9.65
CA GLU A 235 -13.75 70.28 9.42
C GLU A 235 -13.96 71.28 10.56
N LEU A 236 -13.81 70.84 11.83
CA LEU A 236 -13.94 71.70 12.98
C LEU A 236 -12.81 72.77 13.06
N GLU A 237 -11.60 72.41 12.73
CA GLU A 237 -10.48 73.33 12.63
C GLU A 237 -10.68 74.36 11.52
N ALA A 238 -11.20 73.98 10.39
CA ALA A 238 -11.52 74.86 9.31
C ALA A 238 -12.59 75.89 9.72
N ARG A 239 -13.68 75.47 10.39
CA ARG A 239 -14.73 76.36 10.95
C ARG A 239 -14.21 77.30 12.01
N LEU A 240 -13.29 76.85 12.89
CA LEU A 240 -12.65 77.73 13.88
C LEU A 240 -11.84 78.83 13.23
N ARG A 241 -11.10 78.53 12.17
CA ARG A 241 -10.30 79.53 11.42
C ARG A 241 -11.23 80.57 10.73
N GLU A 242 -12.34 80.15 10.22
CA GLU A 242 -13.37 81.04 9.63
C GLU A 242 -13.94 82.06 10.72
N ILE A 243 -14.27 81.57 11.91
CA ILE A 243 -14.81 82.38 13.01
C ILE A 243 -13.74 83.33 13.56
N GLU A 244 -12.47 82.92 13.63
CA GLU A 244 -11.37 83.80 14.10
C GLU A 244 -10.98 84.84 13.07
N GLY A 245 -11.14 84.57 11.74
CA GLY A 245 -10.86 85.53 10.70
C GLY A 245 -11.94 86.57 10.55
N ASP A 246 -13.19 86.40 11.07
CA ASP A 246 -14.28 87.27 10.99
C ASP A 246 -14.47 88.21 12.24
N ARG A 247 -13.47 88.24 13.14
CA ARG A 247 -13.43 89.20 14.23
C ARG A 247 -12.98 90.58 13.69
N PRO A 248 -13.87 91.55 13.62
CA PRO A 248 -13.46 92.93 13.27
C PRO A 248 -12.50 93.42 14.36
N GLY A 249 -11.36 93.93 13.92
CA GLY A 249 -10.35 94.52 14.79
C GLY A 249 -10.99 95.63 15.63
N LEU A 250 -11.03 95.40 16.96
CA LEU A 250 -11.24 96.46 17.93
C LEU A 250 -9.89 97.27 18.02
N GLY A 251 -9.83 98.30 17.20
CA GLY A 251 -8.86 99.37 17.35
C GLY A 251 -9.40 100.39 18.26
#